data_ae50dec0a7640e58647e64c125164138
#
_entry.id   ae50dec0a7640e58647e64c125164138
#
_cell.length_a   1.000
_cell.length_b   1.000
_cell.length_c   1.000
_cell.angle_alpha   90.00
_cell.angle_beta   90.00
_cell.angle_gamma   90.00
#
_symmetry.space_group_name_H-M   'P 1'
#
loop_
_entity.id
_entity.type
_entity.pdbx_description
1 polymer ?
#
loop_
_entity_poly.entity_id
_entity_poly.type
_entity_poly.pdbx_seq_one_letter_code
_entity_poly.pdbx_strand_id
1 'polypeptide(L)'
;LGESERLVLAIDEYPYVARASESLASTLQMLIDKYKDDSKLMLILCGSSMSYMEDHVLAYKAPLYGRRTAQMKILPFDFEDTCNYLKAFSDMDKALLYGMVGGTPQYLLQIRSDLSVEENIKNTFLNPTSSLFEEPENLLKQEVREPALYNAIITAIATGYSRLSEISTKVGENTGTCSTYLKNLISLGLVEKENPYGEANSKKSIYKIADNLFRFWYRFVPENSSIIARGATDLAYSR
;
A
#
# COMPACT_ATOMS: atom_id res chain seq x y z
N LEU A 1 6.22 -25.95 25.74
CA LEU A 1 4.98 -25.38 25.20
C LEU A 1 4.63 -26.09 23.90
N GLY A 2 3.39 -26.57 23.74
CA GLY A 2 2.93 -27.25 22.54
C GLY A 2 3.32 -28.72 22.39
N GLU A 3 3.85 -29.35 23.42
CA GLU A 3 4.20 -30.78 23.37
C GLU A 3 2.95 -31.70 23.40
N SER A 4 1.97 -31.38 24.25
CA SER A 4 0.73 -32.15 24.36
C SER A 4 -0.45 -31.55 23.62
N GLU A 5 -0.55 -30.23 23.58
CA GLU A 5 -1.63 -29.47 22.97
C GLU A 5 -1.13 -28.58 21.83
N ARG A 6 -2.02 -28.29 20.85
CA ARG A 6 -1.72 -27.34 19.81
C ARG A 6 -1.70 -25.93 20.41
N LEU A 7 -0.56 -25.26 20.31
CA LEU A 7 -0.39 -23.86 20.70
C LEU A 7 -0.20 -22.99 19.46
N VAL A 8 -0.89 -21.87 19.39
CA VAL A 8 -0.70 -20.86 18.34
C VAL A 8 -0.04 -19.64 18.97
N LEU A 9 1.11 -19.25 18.43
CA LEU A 9 1.81 -18.02 18.79
C LEU A 9 1.84 -17.13 17.55
N ALA A 10 1.15 -15.99 17.61
CA ALA A 10 1.21 -14.96 16.58
C ALA A 10 2.10 -13.80 17.06
N ILE A 11 3.05 -13.40 16.23
CA ILE A 11 3.87 -12.20 16.42
C ILE A 11 3.42 -11.21 15.35
N ASP A 12 2.61 -10.26 15.78
CA ASP A 12 2.16 -9.16 14.93
C ASP A 12 3.23 -8.09 14.86
N GLU A 13 3.24 -7.33 13.75
CA GLU A 13 4.28 -6.35 13.43
C GLU A 13 5.71 -6.90 13.63
N TYR A 14 5.92 -8.15 13.19
CA TYR A 14 7.24 -8.82 13.26
C TYR A 14 8.39 -7.95 12.72
N PRO A 15 8.25 -7.19 11.60
CA PRO A 15 9.29 -6.30 11.12
C PRO A 15 9.77 -5.29 12.16
N TYR A 16 8.85 -4.75 12.95
CA TYR A 16 9.18 -3.78 14.00
C TYR A 16 9.97 -4.42 15.14
N VAL A 17 9.50 -5.58 15.62
CA VAL A 17 10.17 -6.31 16.71
C VAL A 17 11.55 -6.82 16.27
N ALA A 18 11.68 -7.30 15.04
CA ALA A 18 12.94 -7.80 14.49
C ALA A 18 13.98 -6.69 14.26
N ARG A 19 13.57 -5.48 13.91
CA ARG A 19 14.46 -4.31 13.86
C ARG A 19 14.97 -3.89 15.23
N ALA A 20 14.14 -4.06 16.28
CA ALA A 20 14.52 -3.75 17.67
C ALA A 20 15.43 -4.83 18.28
N SER A 21 15.44 -6.06 17.74
CA SER A 21 16.23 -7.18 18.23
C SER A 21 16.84 -7.97 17.07
N GLU A 22 18.08 -7.66 16.72
CA GLU A 22 18.82 -8.30 15.61
C GLU A 22 18.93 -9.81 15.75
N SER A 23 18.93 -10.32 16.99
CA SER A 23 19.05 -11.76 17.29
C SER A 23 17.73 -12.52 17.17
N LEU A 24 16.58 -11.83 17.06
CA LEU A 24 15.26 -12.49 17.10
C LEU A 24 15.09 -13.53 15.99
N ALA A 25 15.43 -13.18 14.75
CA ALA A 25 15.31 -14.07 13.60
C ALA A 25 16.15 -15.34 13.77
N SER A 26 17.40 -15.21 14.26
CA SER A 26 18.30 -16.34 14.53
C SER A 26 17.84 -17.17 15.71
N THR A 27 17.26 -16.55 16.75
CA THR A 27 16.69 -17.24 17.89
C THR A 27 15.47 -18.06 17.47
N LEU A 28 14.56 -17.50 16.67
CA LEU A 28 13.43 -18.24 16.12
C LEU A 28 13.88 -19.38 15.19
N GLN A 29 14.92 -19.16 14.39
CA GLN A 29 15.54 -20.20 13.58
C GLN A 29 15.97 -21.39 14.43
N MET A 30 16.76 -21.16 15.50
CA MET A 30 17.22 -22.23 16.41
C MET A 30 16.07 -22.97 17.08
N LEU A 31 15.03 -22.24 17.51
CA LEU A 31 13.85 -22.84 18.14
C LEU A 31 13.08 -23.72 17.15
N ILE A 32 12.85 -23.22 15.93
CA ILE A 32 12.16 -24.00 14.88
C ILE A 32 12.97 -25.26 14.56
N ASP A 33 14.27 -25.13 14.28
CA ASP A 33 15.13 -26.26 13.91
C ASP A 33 15.20 -27.32 15.01
N LYS A 34 15.14 -26.89 16.30
CA LYS A 34 15.21 -27.81 17.45
C LYS A 34 13.89 -28.53 17.72
N TYR A 35 12.75 -27.89 17.54
CA TYR A 35 11.46 -28.37 18.04
C TYR A 35 10.41 -28.63 16.96
N LYS A 36 10.71 -28.42 15.66
CA LYS A 36 9.74 -28.56 14.58
C LYS A 36 9.08 -29.94 14.49
N ASP A 37 9.80 -30.99 14.83
CA ASP A 37 9.32 -32.38 14.72
C ASP A 37 8.61 -32.86 16.01
N ASP A 38 8.92 -32.27 17.16
CA ASP A 38 8.44 -32.70 18.47
C ASP A 38 7.37 -31.77 19.05
N SER A 39 7.13 -30.63 18.45
CA SER A 39 6.20 -29.60 18.94
C SER A 39 4.95 -29.48 18.07
N LYS A 40 3.81 -29.23 18.71
CA LYS A 40 2.55 -28.83 18.05
C LYS A 40 2.37 -27.31 18.00
N LEU A 41 3.47 -26.56 18.12
CA LEU A 41 3.45 -25.10 18.04
C LEU A 41 3.21 -24.65 16.59
N MET A 42 2.22 -23.79 16.40
CA MET A 42 2.02 -23.02 15.18
C MET A 42 2.53 -21.59 15.41
N LEU A 43 3.60 -21.22 14.73
CA LEU A 43 4.15 -19.86 14.78
C LEU A 43 3.67 -19.08 13.56
N ILE A 44 3.04 -17.94 13.79
CA ILE A 44 2.57 -17.00 12.77
C ILE A 44 3.35 -15.70 12.90
N LEU A 45 4.01 -15.27 11.84
CA LEU A 45 4.69 -13.97 11.74
C LEU A 45 3.91 -13.08 10.80
N CYS A 46 3.35 -11.99 11.30
CA CYS A 46 2.61 -11.01 10.54
C CYS A 46 3.41 -9.71 10.43
N GLY A 47 3.22 -8.96 9.36
CA GLY A 47 3.82 -7.63 9.21
C GLY A 47 3.27 -6.91 8.01
N SER A 48 3.05 -5.62 8.18
CA SER A 48 2.54 -4.71 7.14
C SER A 48 3.62 -4.29 6.15
N SER A 49 4.91 -4.26 6.57
CA SER A 49 6.02 -3.90 5.69
C SER A 49 6.37 -5.06 4.75
N MET A 50 5.81 -5.02 3.55
CA MET A 50 6.00 -6.05 2.50
C MET A 50 7.46 -6.23 2.13
N SER A 51 8.18 -5.13 1.88
CA SER A 51 9.60 -5.16 1.52
C SER A 51 10.44 -5.83 2.60
N TYR A 52 10.18 -5.52 3.88
CA TYR A 52 10.88 -6.17 4.98
C TYR A 52 10.61 -7.68 5.02
N MET A 53 9.36 -8.09 4.89
CA MET A 53 9.00 -9.50 4.89
C MET A 53 9.66 -10.26 3.72
N GLU A 54 9.67 -9.68 2.53
CA GLU A 54 10.31 -10.26 1.35
C GLU A 54 11.84 -10.36 1.52
N ASP A 55 12.50 -9.29 1.97
CA ASP A 55 13.95 -9.21 2.04
C ASP A 55 14.57 -9.91 3.26
N HIS A 56 13.90 -9.90 4.41
CA HIS A 56 14.45 -10.35 5.69
C HIS A 56 13.82 -11.64 6.24
N VAL A 57 12.66 -12.06 5.73
CA VAL A 57 11.99 -13.30 6.17
C VAL A 57 11.97 -14.34 5.06
N LEU A 58 11.63 -13.92 3.85
CA LEU A 58 11.39 -14.81 2.71
C LEU A 58 12.62 -15.00 1.81
N ALA A 59 13.58 -14.08 1.85
CA ALA A 59 14.78 -14.11 1.01
C ALA A 59 15.70 -15.30 1.34
N TYR A 60 16.40 -15.80 0.34
CA TYR A 60 17.29 -16.98 0.43
C TYR A 60 18.33 -16.89 1.56
N LYS A 61 18.83 -15.69 1.87
CA LYS A 61 19.83 -15.47 2.94
C LYS A 61 19.23 -15.20 4.30
N ALA A 62 17.91 -15.12 4.42
CA ALA A 62 17.25 -14.83 5.69
C ALA A 62 17.31 -16.06 6.63
N PRO A 63 17.47 -15.86 7.95
CA PRO A 63 17.53 -16.98 8.92
C PRO A 63 16.31 -17.91 8.86
N LEU A 64 15.14 -17.36 8.55
CA LEU A 64 13.88 -18.13 8.49
C LEU A 64 13.61 -18.72 7.10
N TYR A 65 14.48 -18.50 6.10
CA TYR A 65 14.32 -19.10 4.79
C TYR A 65 14.23 -20.64 4.86
N GLY A 66 13.29 -21.22 4.10
CA GLY A 66 13.08 -22.66 4.05
C GLY A 66 12.43 -23.30 5.30
N ARG A 67 12.09 -22.50 6.32
CA ARG A 67 11.45 -22.98 7.57
C ARG A 67 9.96 -22.71 7.63
N ARG A 68 9.44 -21.92 6.67
CA ARG A 68 8.00 -21.69 6.55
C ARG A 68 7.29 -22.92 6.00
N THR A 69 6.12 -23.22 6.55
CA THR A 69 5.21 -24.26 6.06
C THR A 69 4.11 -23.67 5.17
N ALA A 70 3.77 -22.38 5.36
CA ALA A 70 2.81 -21.64 4.56
C ALA A 70 3.20 -20.15 4.47
N GLN A 71 2.69 -19.49 3.46
CA GLN A 71 2.81 -18.04 3.26
C GLN A 71 1.50 -17.52 2.68
N MET A 72 1.02 -16.41 3.21
CA MET A 72 -0.18 -15.75 2.71
C MET A 72 0.09 -14.27 2.54
N LYS A 73 -0.20 -13.75 1.36
CA LYS A 73 -0.21 -12.32 1.08
C LYS A 73 -1.65 -11.87 1.09
N ILE A 74 -2.02 -11.05 2.09
CA ILE A 74 -3.36 -10.46 2.17
C ILE A 74 -3.37 -9.24 1.25
N LEU A 75 -4.24 -9.26 0.27
CA LEU A 75 -4.47 -8.15 -0.67
C LEU A 75 -5.72 -7.37 -0.26
N PRO A 76 -5.85 -6.10 -0.68
CA PRO A 76 -7.12 -5.40 -0.61
C PRO A 76 -8.23 -6.20 -1.29
N PHE A 77 -9.47 -5.96 -0.93
CA PHE A 77 -10.63 -6.51 -1.62
C PHE A 77 -10.59 -6.13 -3.10
N ASP A 78 -10.95 -7.07 -3.96
CA ASP A 78 -11.20 -6.76 -5.35
C ASP A 78 -12.51 -5.97 -5.52
N PHE A 79 -12.89 -5.70 -6.78
CA PHE A 79 -14.12 -4.94 -7.05
C PHE A 79 -15.38 -5.70 -6.58
N GLU A 80 -15.44 -7.01 -6.77
CA GLU A 80 -16.59 -7.83 -6.41
C GLU A 80 -16.75 -7.89 -4.89
N ASP A 81 -15.68 -8.15 -4.16
CA ASP A 81 -15.68 -8.15 -2.69
C ASP A 81 -16.05 -6.77 -2.13
N THR A 82 -15.54 -5.69 -2.74
CA THR A 82 -15.89 -4.31 -2.35
C THR A 82 -17.35 -4.02 -2.61
N CYS A 83 -17.92 -4.48 -3.72
CA CYS A 83 -19.38 -4.37 -3.99
C CYS A 83 -20.19 -5.10 -2.95
N ASN A 84 -19.73 -6.27 -2.49
CA ASN A 84 -20.37 -7.03 -1.41
C ASN A 84 -20.29 -6.31 -0.05
N TYR A 85 -19.26 -5.52 0.17
CA TYR A 85 -19.12 -4.67 1.36
C TYR A 85 -20.05 -3.44 1.28
N LEU A 86 -20.13 -2.77 0.13
CA LEU A 86 -20.87 -1.52 -0.11
C LEU A 86 -22.33 -1.77 -0.55
N LYS A 87 -23.03 -2.77 0.02
CA LYS A 87 -24.37 -3.23 -0.43
C LYS A 87 -25.46 -2.16 -0.50
N ALA A 88 -25.35 -1.11 0.31
CA ALA A 88 -26.35 -0.04 0.38
C ALA A 88 -26.28 0.95 -0.81
N PHE A 89 -25.20 0.92 -1.58
CA PHE A 89 -24.99 1.84 -2.70
C PHE A 89 -25.46 1.26 -4.03
N SER A 90 -25.81 2.13 -4.98
CA SER A 90 -26.08 1.72 -6.37
C SER A 90 -24.79 1.16 -7.03
N ASP A 91 -24.92 0.39 -8.12
CA ASP A 91 -23.76 -0.19 -8.79
C ASP A 91 -22.83 0.87 -9.37
N MET A 92 -23.37 2.02 -9.81
CA MET A 92 -22.58 3.15 -10.25
C MET A 92 -21.81 3.76 -9.08
N ASP A 93 -22.44 3.97 -7.92
CA ASP A 93 -21.80 4.52 -6.74
C ASP A 93 -20.71 3.59 -6.20
N LYS A 94 -20.95 2.26 -6.21
CA LYS A 94 -19.93 1.26 -5.85
C LYS A 94 -18.70 1.38 -6.74
N ALA A 95 -18.88 1.54 -8.05
CA ALA A 95 -17.78 1.70 -8.99
C ALA A 95 -17.01 3.00 -8.73
N LEU A 96 -17.70 4.12 -8.45
CA LEU A 96 -17.07 5.39 -8.08
C LEU A 96 -16.29 5.27 -6.77
N LEU A 97 -16.92 4.73 -5.72
CA LEU A 97 -16.28 4.56 -4.41
C LEU A 97 -15.06 3.65 -4.50
N TYR A 98 -15.15 2.51 -5.21
CA TYR A 98 -13.99 1.65 -5.46
C TYR A 98 -12.88 2.37 -6.21
N GLY A 99 -13.21 3.16 -7.23
CA GLY A 99 -12.25 3.98 -7.98
C GLY A 99 -11.52 5.02 -7.13
N MET A 100 -12.10 5.41 -5.99
CA MET A 100 -11.54 6.42 -5.08
C MET A 100 -10.77 5.82 -3.91
N VAL A 101 -11.35 4.83 -3.20
CA VAL A 101 -10.75 4.29 -1.96
C VAL A 101 -10.14 2.90 -2.15
N GLY A 102 -10.38 2.25 -3.29
CA GLY A 102 -9.97 0.86 -3.50
C GLY A 102 -10.70 -0.12 -2.61
N GLY A 103 -10.07 -1.26 -2.35
CA GLY A 103 -10.62 -2.35 -1.54
C GLY A 103 -10.00 -2.49 -0.15
N THR A 104 -9.21 -1.52 0.32
CA THR A 104 -8.62 -1.59 1.66
C THR A 104 -9.70 -1.42 2.73
N PRO A 105 -9.93 -2.43 3.62
CA PRO A 105 -11.02 -2.37 4.59
C PRO A 105 -11.00 -1.13 5.47
N GLN A 106 -9.82 -0.67 5.90
CA GLN A 106 -9.64 0.55 6.69
C GLN A 106 -10.22 1.78 5.99
N TYR A 107 -10.06 1.89 4.68
CA TYR A 107 -10.58 3.01 3.90
C TYR A 107 -12.08 2.88 3.66
N LEU A 108 -12.55 1.66 3.41
CA LEU A 108 -13.98 1.36 3.24
C LEU A 108 -14.79 1.68 4.50
N LEU A 109 -14.21 1.50 5.70
CA LEU A 109 -14.85 1.86 6.97
C LEU A 109 -15.12 3.38 7.10
N GLN A 110 -14.42 4.23 6.33
CA GLN A 110 -14.67 5.68 6.33
C GLN A 110 -15.87 6.08 5.46
N ILE A 111 -16.36 5.16 4.62
CA ILE A 111 -17.48 5.40 3.73
C ILE A 111 -18.79 5.14 4.47
N ARG A 112 -19.62 6.17 4.57
CA ARG A 112 -20.91 6.13 5.24
C ARG A 112 -22.02 5.82 4.26
N SER A 113 -22.78 4.77 4.52
CA SER A 113 -23.88 4.31 3.66
C SER A 113 -25.15 5.17 3.72
N ASP A 114 -25.26 6.03 4.72
CA ASP A 114 -26.34 7.01 4.88
C ASP A 114 -26.05 8.35 4.14
N LEU A 115 -24.92 8.49 3.50
CA LEU A 115 -24.50 9.66 2.75
C LEU A 115 -24.37 9.34 1.25
N SER A 116 -24.56 10.34 0.42
CA SER A 116 -24.26 10.29 -1.02
C SER A 116 -22.74 10.15 -1.27
N VAL A 117 -22.36 9.76 -2.49
CA VAL A 117 -20.93 9.73 -2.90
C VAL A 117 -20.28 11.10 -2.74
N GLU A 118 -20.98 12.18 -3.14
CA GLU A 118 -20.51 13.54 -3.00
C GLU A 118 -20.21 13.90 -1.53
N GLU A 119 -21.15 13.61 -0.62
CA GLU A 119 -20.97 13.87 0.82
C GLU A 119 -19.83 13.03 1.40
N ASN A 120 -19.69 11.78 0.98
CA ASN A 120 -18.55 10.94 1.36
C ASN A 120 -17.21 11.55 0.91
N ILE A 121 -17.09 12.03 -0.34
CA ILE A 121 -15.89 12.71 -0.83
C ILE A 121 -15.57 13.94 0.01
N LYS A 122 -16.57 14.79 0.26
CA LYS A 122 -16.40 16.02 1.04
C LYS A 122 -15.95 15.73 2.47
N ASN A 123 -16.51 14.69 3.10
CA ASN A 123 -16.21 14.33 4.47
C ASN A 123 -14.88 13.58 4.65
N THR A 124 -14.37 12.93 3.61
CA THR A 124 -13.13 12.12 3.68
C THR A 124 -11.94 12.85 3.05
N PHE A 125 -12.00 13.17 1.76
CA PHE A 125 -10.86 13.70 1.00
C PHE A 125 -10.73 15.21 1.05
N LEU A 126 -11.84 15.92 1.26
CA LEU A 126 -11.88 17.39 1.27
C LEU A 126 -12.09 17.96 2.68
N ASN A 127 -11.89 17.13 3.70
CA ASN A 127 -11.97 17.50 5.10
C ASN A 127 -10.60 17.30 5.79
N PRO A 128 -9.90 18.38 6.19
CA PRO A 128 -8.59 18.28 6.83
C PRO A 128 -8.57 17.49 8.16
N THR A 129 -9.73 17.26 8.78
CA THR A 129 -9.83 16.46 10.01
C THR A 129 -10.03 14.96 9.76
N SER A 130 -10.24 14.57 8.51
CA SER A 130 -10.40 13.16 8.12
C SER A 130 -9.05 12.45 8.02
N SER A 131 -9.00 11.20 8.45
CA SER A 131 -7.81 10.35 8.30
C SER A 131 -7.39 10.15 6.84
N LEU A 132 -8.33 10.08 5.89
CA LEU A 132 -8.03 9.90 4.48
C LEU A 132 -7.45 11.14 3.80
N PHE A 133 -7.59 12.33 4.44
CA PHE A 133 -7.03 13.58 3.90
C PHE A 133 -5.50 13.58 3.87
N GLU A 134 -4.84 12.99 4.88
CA GLU A 134 -3.38 12.93 4.98
C GLU A 134 -2.82 11.52 4.79
N GLU A 135 -3.67 10.50 4.62
CA GLU A 135 -3.25 9.10 4.59
C GLU A 135 -2.14 8.79 3.59
N PRO A 136 -2.21 9.22 2.30
CA PRO A 136 -1.15 8.92 1.33
C PRO A 136 0.20 9.51 1.71
N GLU A 137 0.23 10.72 2.25
CA GLU A 137 1.48 11.34 2.73
C GLU A 137 2.04 10.63 3.97
N ASN A 138 1.16 10.27 4.91
CA ASN A 138 1.55 9.60 6.14
C ASN A 138 2.08 8.19 5.85
N LEU A 139 1.46 7.46 4.94
CA LEU A 139 1.92 6.14 4.51
C LEU A 139 3.32 6.24 3.89
N LEU A 140 3.56 7.19 2.99
CA LEU A 140 4.90 7.38 2.42
C LEU A 140 5.94 7.75 3.48
N LYS A 141 5.61 8.62 4.44
CA LYS A 141 6.53 8.98 5.54
C LYS A 141 6.92 7.78 6.41
N GLN A 142 6.03 6.79 6.54
CA GLN A 142 6.30 5.55 7.29
C GLN A 142 7.18 4.57 6.51
N GLU A 143 6.96 4.46 5.20
CA GLU A 143 7.61 3.45 4.35
C GLU A 143 8.95 3.89 3.77
N VAL A 144 9.19 5.21 3.61
CA VAL A 144 10.38 5.73 2.94
C VAL A 144 11.09 6.82 3.75
N ARG A 145 12.43 6.88 3.62
CA ARG A 145 13.25 7.87 4.37
C ARG A 145 13.15 9.29 3.82
N GLU A 146 13.00 9.44 2.50
CA GLU A 146 13.00 10.73 1.81
C GLU A 146 11.73 10.87 0.95
N PRO A 147 10.59 11.20 1.55
CA PRO A 147 9.30 11.15 0.85
C PRO A 147 9.12 12.20 -0.24
N ALA A 148 9.92 13.27 -0.25
CA ALA A 148 9.73 14.41 -1.16
C ALA A 148 9.80 14.01 -2.65
N LEU A 149 10.82 13.23 -3.05
CA LEU A 149 10.95 12.80 -4.44
C LEU A 149 9.93 11.72 -4.81
N TYR A 150 9.55 10.84 -3.86
CA TYR A 150 8.44 9.90 -4.05
C TYR A 150 7.13 10.63 -4.33
N ASN A 151 6.80 11.66 -3.52
CA ASN A 151 5.63 12.50 -3.73
C ASN A 151 5.65 13.17 -5.12
N ALA A 152 6.80 13.73 -5.53
CA ALA A 152 6.94 14.38 -6.84
C ALA A 152 6.72 13.38 -7.99
N ILE A 153 7.26 12.16 -7.89
CA ILE A 153 7.09 11.10 -8.90
C ILE A 153 5.64 10.66 -8.98
N ILE A 154 4.96 10.40 -7.85
CA ILE A 154 3.55 9.98 -7.83
C ILE A 154 2.67 11.11 -8.39
N THR A 155 2.93 12.37 -8.01
CA THR A 155 2.22 13.53 -8.57
C THR A 155 2.40 13.63 -10.08
N ALA A 156 3.61 13.41 -10.60
CA ALA A 156 3.85 13.42 -12.04
C ALA A 156 3.00 12.33 -12.74
N ILE A 157 2.96 11.11 -12.19
CA ILE A 157 2.15 10.03 -12.76
C ILE A 157 0.66 10.35 -12.67
N ALA A 158 0.17 10.85 -11.53
CA ALA A 158 -1.23 11.24 -11.33
C ALA A 158 -1.68 12.34 -12.30
N THR A 159 -0.77 13.21 -12.72
CA THR A 159 -1.03 14.29 -13.67
C THR A 159 -0.76 13.92 -15.14
N GLY A 160 -0.49 12.64 -15.44
CA GLY A 160 -0.49 12.08 -16.80
C GLY A 160 0.89 11.76 -17.39
N TYR A 161 1.99 12.01 -16.68
CA TYR A 161 3.33 11.61 -17.13
C TYR A 161 3.54 10.12 -16.86
N SER A 162 3.56 9.30 -17.90
CA SER A 162 3.56 7.84 -17.75
C SER A 162 4.89 7.16 -18.10
N ARG A 163 5.75 7.82 -18.88
CA ARG A 163 7.04 7.24 -19.29
C ARG A 163 8.16 7.70 -18.38
N LEU A 164 9.17 6.84 -18.16
CA LEU A 164 10.31 7.17 -17.31
C LEU A 164 10.98 8.50 -17.67
N SER A 165 11.16 8.78 -18.97
CA SER A 165 11.75 10.03 -19.44
C SER A 165 10.86 11.25 -19.14
N GLU A 166 9.55 11.12 -19.28
CA GLU A 166 8.59 12.18 -19.00
C GLU A 166 8.56 12.49 -17.49
N ILE A 167 8.49 11.43 -16.67
CA ILE A 167 8.52 11.54 -15.20
C ILE A 167 9.81 12.23 -14.76
N SER A 168 10.98 11.75 -15.22
CA SER A 168 12.27 12.30 -14.82
C SER A 168 12.41 13.77 -15.22
N THR A 169 11.97 14.16 -16.41
CA THR A 169 11.94 15.56 -16.85
C THR A 169 11.02 16.40 -15.97
N LYS A 170 9.82 15.87 -15.63
CA LYS A 170 8.82 16.58 -14.81
C LYS A 170 9.31 16.85 -13.40
N VAL A 171 10.01 15.87 -12.78
CA VAL A 171 10.53 16.00 -11.42
C VAL A 171 11.91 16.66 -11.34
N GLY A 172 12.59 16.89 -12.46
CA GLY A 172 13.92 17.52 -12.53
C GLY A 172 15.06 16.59 -12.13
N GLU A 173 14.88 15.27 -12.24
CA GLU A 173 15.87 14.26 -11.85
C GLU A 173 16.33 13.43 -13.05
N ASN A 174 17.48 12.77 -12.92
CA ASN A 174 17.95 11.84 -13.94
C ASN A 174 17.14 10.53 -13.95
N THR A 175 17.11 9.86 -15.11
CA THR A 175 16.33 8.62 -15.30
C THR A 175 16.78 7.46 -14.39
N GLY A 176 18.07 7.42 -14.02
CA GLY A 176 18.61 6.39 -13.12
C GLY A 176 18.03 6.52 -11.71
N THR A 177 18.05 7.73 -11.16
CA THR A 177 17.43 8.06 -9.87
C THR A 177 15.93 7.73 -9.90
N CYS A 178 15.19 8.28 -10.89
CA CYS A 178 13.74 8.01 -11.00
C CYS A 178 13.45 6.50 -11.13
N SER A 179 14.26 5.75 -11.87
CA SER A 179 14.08 4.29 -12.00
C SER A 179 14.20 3.57 -10.67
N THR A 180 15.12 3.99 -9.79
CA THR A 180 15.28 3.41 -8.45
C THR A 180 14.06 3.69 -7.58
N TYR A 181 13.60 4.94 -7.56
CA TYR A 181 12.40 5.33 -6.80
C TYR A 181 11.13 4.64 -7.31
N LEU A 182 10.97 4.52 -8.64
CA LEU A 182 9.85 3.78 -9.24
C LEU A 182 9.87 2.28 -8.88
N LYS A 183 11.05 1.65 -8.82
CA LYS A 183 11.17 0.25 -8.35
C LYS A 183 10.68 0.10 -6.91
N ASN A 184 11.04 1.03 -6.03
CA ASN A 184 10.58 1.02 -4.66
C ASN A 184 9.06 1.23 -4.57
N LEU A 185 8.49 2.16 -5.34
CA LEU A 185 7.04 2.35 -5.41
C LEU A 185 6.29 1.11 -5.94
N ILE A 186 6.90 0.37 -6.86
CA ILE A 186 6.36 -0.90 -7.35
C ILE A 186 6.42 -1.96 -6.25
N SER A 187 7.51 -2.05 -5.50
CA SER A 187 7.61 -3.01 -4.38
C SER A 187 6.62 -2.71 -3.26
N LEU A 188 6.29 -1.44 -3.05
CA LEU A 188 5.24 -1.00 -2.12
C LEU A 188 3.81 -1.23 -2.66
N GLY A 189 3.66 -1.63 -3.93
CA GLY A 189 2.34 -1.81 -4.55
C GLY A 189 1.62 -0.50 -4.92
N LEU A 190 2.29 0.65 -4.82
CA LEU A 190 1.71 1.97 -5.11
C LEU A 190 1.72 2.31 -6.60
N VAL A 191 2.69 1.78 -7.34
CA VAL A 191 2.86 1.98 -8.79
C VAL A 191 2.99 0.63 -9.46
N GLU A 192 2.49 0.51 -10.66
CA GLU A 192 2.71 -0.63 -11.55
C GLU A 192 3.38 -0.19 -12.85
N LYS A 193 4.14 -1.12 -13.44
CA LYS A 193 4.77 -0.94 -14.75
C LYS A 193 4.09 -1.82 -15.76
N GLU A 194 3.47 -1.22 -16.75
CA GLU A 194 2.88 -1.93 -17.89
C GLU A 194 3.84 -1.95 -19.08
N ASN A 195 3.98 -3.11 -19.69
CA ASN A 195 4.75 -3.29 -20.91
C ASN A 195 3.81 -3.56 -22.08
N PRO A 196 4.19 -3.19 -23.33
CA PRO A 196 3.45 -3.62 -24.50
C PRO A 196 3.34 -5.16 -24.56
N TYR A 197 2.25 -5.66 -25.09
CA TYR A 197 2.03 -7.09 -25.21
C TYR A 197 3.20 -7.77 -25.94
N GLY A 198 3.75 -8.84 -25.33
CA GLY A 198 4.88 -9.58 -25.89
C GLY A 198 6.27 -8.99 -25.65
N GLU A 199 6.41 -7.80 -25.04
CA GLU A 199 7.70 -7.14 -24.78
C GLU A 199 7.98 -7.04 -23.28
N ALA A 200 8.79 -7.93 -22.72
CA ALA A 200 9.10 -7.97 -21.28
C ALA A 200 9.90 -6.73 -20.77
N ASN A 201 10.74 -6.12 -21.63
CA ASN A 201 11.56 -4.95 -21.30
C ASN A 201 11.52 -3.93 -22.44
N SER A 202 10.44 -3.18 -22.53
CA SER A 202 10.26 -2.18 -23.57
C SER A 202 10.59 -0.76 -23.09
N LYS A 203 11.27 0.03 -23.95
CA LYS A 203 11.37 1.48 -23.76
C LYS A 203 10.01 2.19 -23.85
N LYS A 204 8.98 1.48 -24.31
CA LYS A 204 7.59 1.94 -24.40
C LYS A 204 6.77 1.64 -23.14
N SER A 205 7.38 1.04 -22.11
CA SER A 205 6.70 0.77 -20.84
C SER A 205 6.19 2.05 -20.21
N ILE A 206 5.03 1.95 -19.58
CA ILE A 206 4.39 3.05 -18.87
C ILE A 206 4.23 2.71 -17.39
N TYR A 207 4.21 3.73 -16.57
CA TYR A 207 3.97 3.64 -15.14
C TYR A 207 2.60 4.20 -14.81
N LYS A 208 1.86 3.51 -13.95
CA LYS A 208 0.53 3.88 -13.46
C LYS A 208 0.49 3.78 -11.94
N ILE A 209 -0.36 4.56 -11.30
CA ILE A 209 -0.64 4.38 -9.88
C ILE A 209 -1.57 3.17 -9.75
N ALA A 210 -1.11 2.15 -9.03
CA ALA A 210 -1.85 0.90 -8.81
C ALA A 210 -2.91 1.06 -7.71
N ASP A 211 -2.59 1.81 -6.65
CA ASP A 211 -3.50 2.06 -5.54
C ASP A 211 -4.54 3.14 -5.90
N ASN A 212 -5.82 2.82 -5.74
CA ASN A 212 -6.92 3.72 -6.11
C ASN A 212 -6.97 4.97 -5.22
N LEU A 213 -6.72 4.83 -3.90
CA LEU A 213 -6.70 5.96 -2.98
C LEU A 213 -5.61 6.95 -3.38
N PHE A 214 -4.39 6.45 -3.63
CA PHE A 214 -3.27 7.27 -4.09
C PHE A 214 -3.60 7.95 -5.42
N ARG A 215 -4.16 7.22 -6.38
CA ARG A 215 -4.53 7.76 -7.69
C ARG A 215 -5.53 8.91 -7.58
N PHE A 216 -6.59 8.73 -6.78
CA PHE A 216 -7.59 9.76 -6.56
C PHE A 216 -7.02 10.95 -5.80
N TRP A 217 -6.34 10.69 -4.68
CA TRP A 217 -5.80 11.72 -3.81
C TRP A 217 -4.79 12.61 -4.51
N TYR A 218 -3.75 12.02 -5.15
CA TYR A 218 -2.71 12.79 -5.84
C TYR A 218 -3.23 13.56 -7.06
N ARG A 219 -4.35 13.13 -7.62
CA ARG A 219 -4.98 13.84 -8.75
C ARG A 219 -5.75 15.07 -8.30
N PHE A 220 -6.45 15.01 -7.16
CA PHE A 220 -7.46 16.01 -6.81
C PHE A 220 -7.14 16.80 -5.55
N VAL A 221 -6.56 16.19 -4.51
CA VAL A 221 -6.41 16.84 -3.20
C VAL A 221 -5.29 17.89 -3.18
N PRO A 222 -4.06 17.64 -3.66
CA PRO A 222 -2.97 18.63 -3.58
C PRO A 222 -3.25 19.92 -4.34
N GLU A 223 -3.86 19.82 -5.53
CA GLU A 223 -4.20 21.00 -6.36
C GLU A 223 -5.27 21.89 -5.71
N ASN A 224 -6.11 21.30 -4.84
CA ASN A 224 -7.18 21.99 -4.14
C ASN A 224 -6.86 22.30 -2.67
N SER A 225 -5.66 21.99 -2.18
CA SER A 225 -5.28 22.12 -0.78
C SER A 225 -5.53 23.49 -0.17
N SER A 226 -5.25 24.58 -0.92
CA SER A 226 -5.50 25.95 -0.47
C SER A 226 -7.00 26.31 -0.35
N ILE A 227 -7.84 25.70 -1.18
CA ILE A 227 -9.30 25.87 -1.14
C ILE A 227 -9.88 25.09 0.02
N ILE A 228 -9.42 23.86 0.19
CA ILE A 228 -9.81 22.96 1.28
C ILE A 228 -9.45 23.58 2.64
N ALA A 229 -8.23 24.11 2.78
CA ALA A 229 -7.77 24.75 4.01
C ALA A 229 -8.61 25.99 4.41
N ARG A 230 -9.29 26.63 3.45
CA ARG A 230 -10.23 27.74 3.71
C ARG A 230 -11.64 27.27 4.01
N GLY A 231 -11.91 25.98 4.07
CA GLY A 231 -13.23 25.40 4.27
C GLY A 231 -14.19 25.51 3.10
N ALA A 232 -13.70 25.88 1.90
CA ALA A 232 -14.53 26.01 0.69
C ALA A 232 -14.67 24.66 -0.03
N THR A 233 -15.20 23.66 0.68
CA THR A 233 -15.29 22.26 0.25
C THR A 233 -16.13 22.08 -1.02
N ASP A 234 -17.25 22.84 -1.15
CA ASP A 234 -18.10 22.78 -2.36
C ASP A 234 -17.36 23.28 -3.60
N LEU A 235 -16.54 24.32 -3.46
CA LEU A 235 -15.72 24.82 -4.55
C LEU A 235 -14.61 23.82 -4.91
N ALA A 236 -14.00 23.16 -3.93
CA ALA A 236 -13.01 22.10 -4.19
C ALA A 236 -13.63 20.89 -4.91
N TYR A 237 -14.85 20.51 -4.55
CA TYR A 237 -15.57 19.41 -5.18
C TYR A 237 -15.99 19.71 -6.63
N SER A 238 -16.33 20.96 -6.95
CA SER A 238 -16.79 21.36 -8.29
C SER A 238 -15.68 21.49 -9.35
N ARG A 239 -14.42 21.31 -8.98
CA ARG A 239 -13.23 21.40 -9.84
C ARG A 239 -12.71 20.04 -10.28
#